data_544818b5ad291a31daa642680e1afc5d
#
_entry.id   544818b5ad291a31daa642680e1afc5d
#
_cell.length_a   1.000
_cell.length_b   1.000
_cell.length_c   1.000
_cell.angle_alpha   90.00
_cell.angle_beta   90.00
_cell.angle_gamma   90.00
#
_symmetry.space_group_name_H-M   'P 1'
#
loop_
_entity.id
_entity.type
_entity.pdbx_description
1 polymer ?
#
loop_
_entity_poly.entity_id
_entity_poly.type
_entity_poly.pdbx_seq_one_letter_code
_entity_poly.pdbx_strand_id
1 'polypeptide(L)'
;DVALKHAIETGLIDGPRLFVATRAIVATGSYGPGPRGFRDDLALPRGAQEVSGVDAGIAAVRDQAGHGADWIKLYTDYRIGTDGSTQPTFTAAELHAMVEAAHLSGRPVAAHAQSYAGMRMAVDAGVDTIEHGYRGSDATFRLMHDRHVAWLPTLTASEAYGEYFEHYVPGQSPPTP
;
A
#
# COMPACT_ATOMS: atom_id res chain seq x y z
N ASP A 1 7.83 12.06 -5.67
CA ASP A 1 6.87 12.75 -4.81
C ASP A 1 7.55 13.69 -3.80
N VAL A 2 8.63 13.29 -3.08
CA VAL A 2 9.36 14.17 -2.14
C VAL A 2 9.92 15.41 -2.84
N ALA A 3 10.53 15.25 -4.01
CA ALA A 3 11.03 16.39 -4.79
C ALA A 3 9.90 17.35 -5.23
N LEU A 4 8.75 16.81 -5.63
CA LEU A 4 7.57 17.62 -5.96
C LEU A 4 7.05 18.36 -4.73
N LYS A 5 6.92 17.69 -3.58
CA LYS A 5 6.57 18.30 -2.31
C LYS A 5 7.50 19.48 -2.01
N HIS A 6 8.81 19.24 -2.07
CA HIS A 6 9.81 20.27 -1.80
C HIS A 6 9.73 21.46 -2.79
N ALA A 7 9.49 21.21 -4.08
CA ALA A 7 9.34 22.26 -5.07
C ALA A 7 8.14 23.17 -4.77
N ILE A 8 7.03 22.59 -4.29
CA ILE A 8 5.84 23.35 -3.88
C ILE A 8 6.12 24.14 -2.59
N GLU A 9 6.71 23.48 -1.58
CA GLU A 9 7.03 24.11 -0.29
C GLU A 9 8.00 25.30 -0.42
N THR A 10 8.91 25.24 -1.39
CA THR A 10 9.89 26.31 -1.67
C THR A 10 9.38 27.36 -2.66
N GLY A 11 8.15 27.21 -3.18
CA GLY A 11 7.56 28.16 -4.12
C GLY A 11 8.15 28.11 -5.53
N LEU A 12 8.85 27.03 -5.90
CA LEU A 12 9.33 26.83 -7.27
C LEU A 12 8.19 26.55 -8.25
N ILE A 13 7.13 25.89 -7.77
CA ILE A 13 5.90 25.64 -8.52
C ILE A 13 4.71 25.82 -7.60
N ASP A 14 3.56 26.22 -8.17
CA ASP A 14 2.29 26.27 -7.46
C ASP A 14 1.71 24.87 -7.28
N GLY A 15 1.13 24.61 -6.11
CA GLY A 15 0.50 23.33 -5.82
C GLY A 15 -0.06 23.23 -4.41
N PRO A 16 -0.81 22.17 -4.11
CA PRO A 16 -1.33 21.91 -2.77
C PRO A 16 -0.21 21.48 -1.82
N ARG A 17 -0.46 21.60 -0.53
CA ARG A 17 0.40 20.93 0.47
C ARG A 17 0.31 19.41 0.29
N LEU A 18 1.47 18.76 0.14
CA LEU A 18 1.56 17.31 -0.06
C LEU A 18 2.06 16.61 1.21
N PHE A 19 1.44 15.47 1.53
CA PHE A 19 1.95 14.48 2.44
C PHE A 19 2.28 13.23 1.64
N VAL A 20 3.51 12.76 1.68
CA VAL A 20 4.01 11.74 0.77
C VAL A 20 4.49 10.48 1.51
N ALA A 21 4.27 9.34 0.89
CA ALA A 21 4.65 8.03 1.44
C ALA A 21 5.87 7.42 0.75
N THR A 22 6.50 8.13 -0.20
CA THR A 22 7.58 7.62 -1.05
C THR A 22 7.17 6.35 -1.80
N ARG A 23 7.76 5.18 -1.52
CA ARG A 23 7.40 3.89 -2.12
C ARG A 23 6.60 3.03 -1.14
N ALA A 24 5.61 2.30 -1.64
CA ALA A 24 4.95 1.29 -0.81
C ALA A 24 5.95 0.18 -0.43
N ILE A 25 5.85 -0.33 0.80
CA ILE A 25 6.57 -1.51 1.27
C ILE A 25 5.67 -2.73 1.06
N VAL A 26 6.20 -3.73 0.37
CA VAL A 26 5.48 -4.96 0.00
C VAL A 26 6.30 -6.19 0.34
N ALA A 27 5.65 -7.32 0.57
CA ALA A 27 6.36 -8.59 0.75
C ALA A 27 6.98 -9.03 -0.58
N THR A 28 8.17 -9.61 -0.53
CA THR A 28 8.92 -10.05 -1.70
C THR A 28 8.05 -10.94 -2.60
N GLY A 29 7.99 -10.59 -3.88
CA GLY A 29 7.24 -11.33 -4.91
C GLY A 29 5.72 -11.15 -4.86
N SER A 30 5.16 -10.34 -3.95
CA SER A 30 3.71 -10.17 -3.82
C SER A 30 3.12 -9.13 -4.78
N TYR A 31 3.87 -8.08 -5.15
CA TYR A 31 3.39 -6.96 -5.94
C TYR A 31 4.01 -6.93 -7.34
N GLY A 32 3.29 -6.41 -8.32
CA GLY A 32 3.70 -6.38 -9.71
C GLY A 32 4.76 -5.31 -10.08
N PRO A 33 5.49 -5.54 -11.16
CA PRO A 33 5.49 -6.78 -11.94
C PRO A 33 6.15 -7.93 -11.15
N GLY A 34 5.37 -9.02 -10.95
CA GLY A 34 5.90 -10.21 -10.30
C GLY A 34 6.89 -10.97 -11.19
N PRO A 35 7.72 -11.85 -10.64
CA PRO A 35 8.71 -12.61 -11.42
C PRO A 35 8.09 -13.65 -12.37
N ARG A 36 6.84 -14.02 -12.14
CA ARG A 36 6.16 -15.07 -12.93
C ARG A 36 6.10 -14.72 -14.42
N GLY A 37 6.65 -15.59 -15.25
CA GLY A 37 6.68 -15.41 -16.72
C GLY A 37 7.86 -14.60 -17.25
N PHE A 38 8.76 -14.14 -16.39
CA PHE A 38 10.01 -13.50 -16.77
C PHE A 38 11.20 -14.42 -16.46
N ARG A 39 12.32 -14.20 -17.13
CA ARG A 39 13.58 -14.88 -16.85
C ARG A 39 14.11 -14.39 -15.48
N ASP A 40 14.68 -15.32 -14.70
CA ASP A 40 15.16 -15.03 -13.33
C ASP A 40 16.31 -14.01 -13.28
N ASP A 41 17.08 -13.90 -14.38
CA ASP A 41 18.18 -12.94 -14.52
C ASP A 41 17.74 -11.52 -14.94
N LEU A 42 16.44 -11.31 -15.15
CA LEU A 42 15.90 -10.02 -15.57
C LEU A 42 15.62 -9.10 -14.36
N ALA A 43 16.34 -8.01 -14.27
CA ALA A 43 16.03 -6.96 -13.29
C ALA A 43 14.81 -6.14 -13.75
N LEU A 44 13.65 -6.45 -13.17
CA LEU A 44 12.41 -5.72 -13.44
C LEU A 44 12.35 -4.40 -12.63
N PRO A 45 11.91 -3.28 -13.23
CA PRO A 45 11.66 -2.07 -12.47
C PRO A 45 10.54 -2.32 -11.46
N ARG A 46 10.78 -2.01 -10.19
CA ARG A 46 9.82 -2.21 -9.10
C ARG A 46 9.18 -0.89 -8.69
N GLY A 47 7.87 -0.83 -8.71
CA GLY A 47 7.10 0.32 -8.21
C GLY A 47 7.02 0.41 -6.68
N ALA A 48 7.46 -0.66 -5.98
CA ALA A 48 7.41 -0.80 -4.54
C ALA A 48 8.75 -1.31 -3.99
N GLN A 49 8.97 -1.15 -2.69
CA GLN A 49 10.13 -1.71 -1.98
C GLN A 49 9.76 -3.08 -1.44
N GLU A 50 10.41 -4.12 -1.96
CA GLU A 50 10.20 -5.49 -1.50
C GLU A 50 11.02 -5.79 -0.25
N VAL A 51 10.40 -6.41 0.75
CA VAL A 51 11.05 -6.85 1.98
C VAL A 51 10.58 -8.24 2.39
N SER A 52 11.42 -8.96 3.15
CA SER A 52 11.08 -10.21 3.83
C SER A 52 11.77 -10.26 5.17
N GLY A 53 11.00 -10.55 6.21
CA GLY A 53 11.48 -10.62 7.59
C GLY A 53 11.42 -9.28 8.34
N VAL A 54 11.39 -9.38 9.65
CA VAL A 54 11.22 -8.25 10.58
C VAL A 54 12.31 -7.19 10.40
N ASP A 55 13.58 -7.59 10.36
CA ASP A 55 14.70 -6.66 10.27
C ASP A 55 14.70 -5.87 8.96
N ALA A 56 14.38 -6.55 7.84
CA ALA A 56 14.27 -5.91 6.53
C ALA A 56 13.09 -4.93 6.49
N GLY A 57 11.97 -5.27 7.12
CA GLY A 57 10.82 -4.39 7.24
C GLY A 57 11.13 -3.12 8.03
N ILE A 58 11.77 -3.26 9.19
CA ILE A 58 12.21 -2.12 10.00
C ILE A 58 13.22 -1.24 9.23
N ALA A 59 14.17 -1.86 8.54
CA ALA A 59 15.16 -1.13 7.74
C ALA A 59 14.48 -0.33 6.62
N ALA A 60 13.49 -0.90 5.92
CA ALA A 60 12.73 -0.22 4.89
C ALA A 60 11.95 0.99 5.43
N VAL A 61 11.29 0.86 6.57
CA VAL A 61 10.59 1.97 7.24
C VAL A 61 11.55 3.12 7.54
N ARG A 62 12.71 2.82 8.11
CA ARG A 62 13.74 3.83 8.42
C ARG A 62 14.31 4.48 7.16
N ASP A 63 14.51 3.71 6.11
CA ASP A 63 14.95 4.21 4.80
C ASP A 63 13.93 5.18 4.21
N GLN A 64 12.64 4.82 4.16
CA GLN A 64 11.58 5.69 3.66
C GLN A 64 11.45 6.98 4.50
N ALA A 65 11.51 6.85 5.81
CA ALA A 65 11.51 8.00 6.73
C ALA A 65 12.71 8.94 6.49
N GLY A 66 13.91 8.36 6.30
CA GLY A 66 15.14 9.11 5.99
C GLY A 66 15.09 9.82 4.65
N HIS A 67 14.37 9.29 3.68
CA HIS A 67 14.12 9.93 2.38
C HIS A 67 13.01 10.98 2.39
N GLY A 68 12.42 11.28 3.54
CA GLY A 68 11.45 12.37 3.68
C GLY A 68 9.99 11.94 3.54
N ALA A 69 9.69 10.66 3.76
CA ALA A 69 8.32 10.19 3.86
C ALA A 69 7.61 10.85 5.06
N ASP A 70 6.39 11.35 4.85
CA ASP A 70 5.49 11.81 5.90
C ASP A 70 4.65 10.65 6.46
N TRP A 71 4.37 9.67 5.62
CA TRP A 71 3.62 8.46 5.88
C TRP A 71 4.41 7.22 5.48
N ILE A 72 4.15 6.10 6.14
CA ILE A 72 4.62 4.79 5.66
C ILE A 72 3.46 4.07 4.99
N LYS A 73 3.66 3.59 3.74
CA LYS A 73 2.65 2.82 3.00
C LYS A 73 3.01 1.34 2.99
N LEU A 74 2.10 0.50 3.50
CA LEU A 74 2.23 -0.96 3.49
C LEU A 74 1.16 -1.59 2.60
N TYR A 75 1.46 -2.76 2.03
CA TYR A 75 0.47 -3.65 1.40
C TYR A 75 0.36 -4.91 2.24
N THR A 76 -0.72 -5.01 3.02
CA THR A 76 -0.91 -6.11 3.98
C THR A 76 -1.48 -7.37 3.33
N ASP A 77 -2.10 -7.23 2.18
CA ASP A 77 -2.57 -8.35 1.36
C ASP A 77 -2.41 -8.06 -0.14
N TYR A 78 -2.41 -9.12 -0.93
CA TYR A 78 -2.41 -9.02 -2.39
C TYR A 78 -2.90 -10.33 -3.03
N ARG A 79 -3.10 -10.32 -4.37
CA ARG A 79 -3.55 -11.49 -5.15
C ARG A 79 -2.45 -12.52 -5.34
N ILE A 80 -2.03 -13.19 -4.27
CA ILE A 80 -0.96 -14.18 -4.24
C ILE A 80 -1.46 -15.63 -4.11
N GLY A 81 -2.74 -15.85 -3.86
CA GLY A 81 -3.32 -17.19 -3.83
C GLY A 81 -3.14 -17.91 -5.17
N THR A 82 -2.99 -19.23 -5.14
CA THR A 82 -2.83 -20.06 -6.36
C THR A 82 -4.05 -20.01 -7.27
N ASP A 83 -5.19 -19.66 -6.72
CA ASP A 83 -6.48 -19.42 -7.39
C ASP A 83 -6.70 -17.93 -7.76
N GLY A 84 -5.69 -17.07 -7.52
CA GLY A 84 -5.77 -15.62 -7.71
C GLY A 84 -6.46 -14.88 -6.56
N SER A 85 -6.81 -15.57 -5.47
CA SER A 85 -7.41 -14.94 -4.31
C SER A 85 -6.45 -13.99 -3.59
N THR A 86 -7.03 -12.95 -2.97
CA THR A 86 -6.29 -12.01 -2.12
C THR A 86 -6.00 -12.66 -0.76
N GLN A 87 -4.73 -12.74 -0.40
CA GLN A 87 -4.22 -13.33 0.83
C GLN A 87 -3.29 -12.35 1.55
N PRO A 88 -3.16 -12.42 2.89
CA PRO A 88 -2.13 -11.70 3.62
C PRO A 88 -0.73 -12.01 3.06
N THR A 89 0.11 -10.97 2.95
CA THR A 89 1.45 -11.09 2.37
C THR A 89 2.56 -11.04 3.40
N PHE A 90 2.28 -10.47 4.57
CA PHE A 90 3.19 -10.39 5.70
C PHE A 90 2.71 -11.26 6.85
N THR A 91 3.60 -11.67 7.71
CA THR A 91 3.28 -12.22 9.02
C THR A 91 2.84 -11.11 9.97
N ALA A 92 2.13 -11.46 11.04
CA ALA A 92 1.74 -10.51 12.08
C ALA A 92 2.98 -9.83 12.73
N ALA A 93 4.07 -10.57 12.91
CA ALA A 93 5.31 -10.05 13.48
C ALA A 93 5.97 -8.99 12.59
N GLU A 94 6.00 -9.20 11.27
CA GLU A 94 6.54 -8.23 10.31
C GLU A 94 5.71 -6.95 10.30
N LEU A 95 4.37 -7.07 10.22
CA LEU A 95 3.48 -5.90 10.22
C LEU A 95 3.62 -5.10 11.52
N HIS A 96 3.58 -5.76 12.66
CA HIS A 96 3.71 -5.10 13.96
C HIS A 96 5.02 -4.33 14.09
N ALA A 97 6.14 -4.96 13.72
CA ALA A 97 7.46 -4.34 13.78
C ALA A 97 7.61 -3.13 12.85
N MET A 98 7.04 -3.20 11.65
CA MET A 98 7.04 -2.06 10.71
C MET A 98 6.19 -0.90 11.21
N VAL A 99 5.00 -1.17 11.76
CA VAL A 99 4.11 -0.15 12.33
C VAL A 99 4.77 0.51 13.54
N GLU A 100 5.33 -0.27 14.46
CA GLU A 100 6.07 0.26 15.61
C GLU A 100 7.24 1.14 15.19
N ALA A 101 8.05 0.71 14.23
CA ALA A 101 9.18 1.48 13.71
C ALA A 101 8.74 2.80 13.05
N ALA A 102 7.59 2.80 12.36
CA ALA A 102 7.00 3.99 11.77
C ALA A 102 6.55 4.98 12.86
N HIS A 103 5.79 4.52 13.83
CA HIS A 103 5.29 5.34 14.93
C HIS A 103 6.43 5.91 15.79
N LEU A 104 7.48 5.12 16.09
CA LEU A 104 8.68 5.60 16.79
C LEU A 104 9.39 6.72 16.00
N SER A 105 9.26 6.75 14.70
CA SER A 105 9.79 7.82 13.86
C SER A 105 8.79 8.98 13.61
N GLY A 106 7.62 8.94 14.26
CA GLY A 106 6.55 9.94 14.13
C GLY A 106 5.79 9.89 12.80
N ARG A 107 5.78 8.75 12.10
CA ARG A 107 5.07 8.58 10.83
C ARG A 107 3.85 7.70 11.01
N PRO A 108 2.65 8.17 10.61
CA PRO A 108 1.49 7.31 10.52
C PRO A 108 1.63 6.28 9.39
N VAL A 109 0.87 5.20 9.49
CA VAL A 109 0.91 4.06 8.57
C VAL A 109 -0.40 3.92 7.81
N ALA A 110 -0.31 3.95 6.48
CA ALA A 110 -1.42 3.68 5.59
C ALA A 110 -1.30 2.26 4.99
N ALA A 111 -2.32 1.43 5.19
CA ALA A 111 -2.32 0.04 4.75
C ALA A 111 -3.28 -0.21 3.59
N HIS A 112 -2.77 -0.67 2.44
CA HIS A 112 -3.61 -1.35 1.47
C HIS A 112 -4.05 -2.68 2.07
N ALA A 113 -5.36 -2.89 2.17
CA ALA A 113 -5.95 -4.14 2.59
C ALA A 113 -7.34 -4.30 1.96
N GLN A 114 -7.58 -5.40 1.26
CA GLN A 114 -8.84 -5.67 0.60
C GLN A 114 -9.57 -6.90 1.17
N SER A 115 -8.83 -7.87 1.69
CA SER A 115 -9.41 -9.07 2.28
C SER A 115 -9.75 -8.86 3.75
N TYR A 116 -10.73 -9.61 4.27
CA TYR A 116 -11.04 -9.63 5.69
C TYR A 116 -9.81 -9.91 6.56
N ALA A 117 -9.00 -10.91 6.15
CA ALA A 117 -7.80 -11.30 6.89
C ALA A 117 -6.73 -10.20 6.88
N GLY A 118 -6.46 -9.59 5.71
CA GLY A 118 -5.49 -8.51 5.57
C GLY A 118 -5.90 -7.26 6.36
N MET A 119 -7.18 -6.86 6.29
CA MET A 119 -7.71 -5.74 7.07
C MET A 119 -7.54 -5.99 8.57
N ARG A 120 -7.93 -7.17 9.06
CA ARG A 120 -7.82 -7.52 10.46
C ARG A 120 -6.37 -7.49 10.94
N MET A 121 -5.46 -8.12 10.19
CA MET A 121 -4.03 -8.11 10.53
C MET A 121 -3.44 -6.70 10.56
N ALA A 122 -3.83 -5.83 9.62
CA ALA A 122 -3.42 -4.44 9.61
C ALA A 122 -3.91 -3.68 10.87
N VAL A 123 -5.19 -3.82 11.20
CA VAL A 123 -5.77 -3.18 12.41
C VAL A 123 -5.14 -3.72 13.68
N ASP A 124 -4.93 -5.03 13.79
CA ASP A 124 -4.27 -5.66 14.94
C ASP A 124 -2.79 -5.20 15.07
N ALA A 125 -2.13 -4.91 13.95
CA ALA A 125 -0.77 -4.36 13.95
C ALA A 125 -0.72 -2.88 14.35
N GLY A 126 -1.85 -2.16 14.35
CA GLY A 126 -1.95 -0.78 14.79
C GLY A 126 -1.75 0.27 13.69
N VAL A 127 -2.11 -0.03 12.43
CA VAL A 127 -2.07 0.96 11.35
C VAL A 127 -3.05 2.11 11.60
N ASP A 128 -2.79 3.27 11.01
CA ASP A 128 -3.64 4.46 11.17
C ASP A 128 -4.79 4.52 10.17
N THR A 129 -4.57 4.00 8.95
CA THR A 129 -5.61 3.94 7.91
C THR A 129 -5.65 2.60 7.18
N ILE A 130 -6.86 2.22 6.75
CA ILE A 130 -7.08 1.15 5.78
C ILE A 130 -7.55 1.77 4.48
N GLU A 131 -6.86 1.43 3.39
CA GLU A 131 -7.19 1.84 2.03
C GLU A 131 -7.93 0.72 1.31
N HIS A 132 -8.95 1.10 0.54
CA HIS A 132 -9.89 0.23 -0.15
C HIS A 132 -10.86 -0.49 0.79
N GLY A 133 -10.45 -1.55 1.46
CA GLY A 133 -11.28 -2.24 2.46
C GLY A 133 -12.54 -2.89 1.90
N TYR A 134 -12.57 -3.25 0.60
CA TYR A 134 -13.80 -3.63 -0.13
C TYR A 134 -14.48 -4.90 0.40
N ARG A 135 -13.75 -5.77 1.09
CA ARG A 135 -14.29 -7.02 1.67
C ARG A 135 -14.36 -6.97 3.19
N GLY A 136 -14.44 -5.76 3.75
CA GLY A 136 -14.69 -5.58 5.16
C GLY A 136 -16.07 -6.10 5.56
N SER A 137 -16.17 -6.66 6.76
CA SER A 137 -17.44 -7.01 7.41
C SER A 137 -17.78 -5.98 8.47
N ASP A 138 -19.03 -5.97 8.94
CA ASP A 138 -19.45 -5.15 10.07
C ASP A 138 -18.52 -5.33 11.29
N ALA A 139 -18.06 -6.56 11.53
CA ALA A 139 -17.12 -6.84 12.61
C ALA A 139 -15.75 -6.19 12.39
N THR A 140 -15.27 -6.16 11.12
CA THR A 140 -14.03 -5.48 10.75
C THR A 140 -14.15 -3.97 10.97
N PHE A 141 -15.24 -3.36 10.49
CA PHE A 141 -15.44 -1.92 10.63
C PHE A 141 -15.64 -1.51 12.09
N ARG A 142 -16.29 -2.32 12.91
CA ARG A 142 -16.37 -2.09 14.37
C ARG A 142 -14.97 -2.16 15.02
N LEU A 143 -14.15 -3.15 14.66
CA LEU A 143 -12.78 -3.25 15.15
C LEU A 143 -11.95 -2.01 14.76
N MET A 144 -12.09 -1.53 13.51
CA MET A 144 -11.44 -0.30 13.05
C MET A 144 -11.89 0.90 13.89
N HIS A 145 -13.21 1.05 14.13
CA HIS A 145 -13.75 2.10 15.00
C HIS A 145 -13.15 2.04 16.41
N ASP A 146 -13.16 0.87 17.03
CA ASP A 146 -12.67 0.68 18.41
C ASP A 146 -11.16 0.91 18.56
N ARG A 147 -10.41 0.75 17.47
CA ARG A 147 -8.96 0.98 17.39
C ARG A 147 -8.60 2.33 16.76
N HIS A 148 -9.58 3.18 16.46
CA HIS A 148 -9.41 4.49 15.84
C HIS A 148 -8.68 4.45 14.48
N VAL A 149 -8.87 3.38 13.70
CA VAL A 149 -8.33 3.24 12.36
C VAL A 149 -9.29 3.86 11.35
N ALA A 150 -8.81 4.82 10.56
CA ALA A 150 -9.64 5.48 9.55
C ALA A 150 -9.79 4.59 8.29
N TRP A 151 -10.93 4.74 7.61
CA TRP A 151 -11.20 4.04 6.35
C TRP A 151 -11.20 5.00 5.16
N LEU A 152 -10.40 4.71 4.16
CA LEU A 152 -10.33 5.43 2.89
C LEU A 152 -10.80 4.50 1.75
N PRO A 153 -12.09 4.47 1.42
CA PRO A 153 -12.69 3.46 0.53
C PRO A 153 -12.30 3.60 -0.94
N THR A 154 -11.71 4.72 -1.36
CA THR A 154 -11.27 4.95 -2.75
C THR A 154 -12.37 4.68 -3.79
N LEU A 155 -13.60 5.13 -3.53
CA LEU A 155 -14.81 4.81 -4.33
C LEU A 155 -14.66 5.18 -5.79
N THR A 156 -14.09 6.36 -6.10
CA THR A 156 -13.86 6.81 -7.48
C THR A 156 -13.00 5.84 -8.28
N ALA A 157 -11.99 5.21 -7.65
CA ALA A 157 -11.18 4.22 -8.35
C ALA A 157 -12.00 2.98 -8.75
N SER A 158 -12.88 2.51 -7.86
CA SER A 158 -13.77 1.37 -8.15
C SER A 158 -14.75 1.68 -9.26
N GLU A 159 -15.33 2.87 -9.26
CA GLU A 159 -16.26 3.35 -10.29
C GLU A 159 -15.55 3.47 -11.65
N ALA A 160 -14.41 4.15 -11.69
CA ALA A 160 -13.61 4.30 -12.91
C ALA A 160 -13.15 2.95 -13.49
N TYR A 161 -12.79 1.99 -12.66
CA TYR A 161 -12.49 0.64 -13.14
C TYR A 161 -13.73 -0.06 -13.72
N GLY A 162 -14.91 0.10 -13.11
CA GLY A 162 -16.18 -0.42 -13.64
C GLY A 162 -16.44 0.10 -15.04
N GLU A 163 -16.45 1.42 -15.21
CA GLU A 163 -16.65 2.08 -16.50
C GLU A 163 -15.60 1.67 -17.55
N TYR A 164 -14.31 1.60 -17.14
CA TYR A 164 -13.24 1.17 -18.04
C TYR A 164 -13.47 -0.24 -18.57
N PHE A 165 -13.81 -1.20 -17.72
CA PHE A 165 -14.00 -2.58 -18.14
C PHE A 165 -15.31 -2.83 -18.88
N GLU A 166 -16.36 -2.05 -18.65
CA GLU A 166 -17.60 -2.08 -19.44
C GLU A 166 -17.35 -1.70 -20.92
N HIS A 167 -16.40 -0.82 -21.17
CA HIS A 167 -16.07 -0.32 -22.50
C HIS A 167 -14.75 -0.89 -23.06
N TYR A 168 -14.10 -1.78 -22.33
CA TYR A 168 -12.83 -2.37 -22.74
C TYR A 168 -12.98 -3.35 -23.89
N VAL A 169 -12.32 -3.05 -25.01
CA VAL A 169 -12.21 -3.95 -26.17
C VAL A 169 -10.77 -4.46 -26.24
N PRO A 170 -10.52 -5.79 -26.10
CA PRO A 170 -9.18 -6.34 -26.21
C PRO A 170 -8.49 -5.94 -27.51
N GLY A 171 -7.24 -5.43 -27.42
CA GLY A 171 -6.46 -4.98 -28.56
C GLY A 171 -6.67 -3.52 -28.98
N GLN A 172 -7.57 -2.80 -28.35
CA GLN A 172 -7.67 -1.35 -28.51
C GLN A 172 -6.90 -0.64 -27.39
N SER A 173 -6.24 0.47 -27.73
CA SER A 173 -5.66 1.36 -26.73
C SER A 173 -6.77 1.89 -25.83
N PRO A 174 -6.55 1.98 -24.50
CA PRO A 174 -7.53 2.60 -23.61
C PRO A 174 -7.83 4.02 -24.08
N PRO A 175 -9.08 4.51 -23.90
CA PRO A 175 -9.37 5.91 -24.16
C PRO A 175 -8.43 6.78 -23.33
N THR A 176 -7.78 7.73 -23.97
CA THR A 176 -7.01 8.77 -23.27
C THR A 176 -7.98 9.61 -22.43
N PRO A 177 -7.70 9.87 -21.15
CA PRO A 177 -8.53 10.73 -20.32
C PRO A 177 -8.59 12.16 -20.86
#